data_45d95145c706390d9d66c84f99b10389
#
_entry.id   45d95145c706390d9d66c84f99b10389
#
_cell.length_a   1.000
_cell.length_b   1.000
_cell.length_c   1.000
_cell.angle_alpha   90.00
_cell.angle_beta   90.00
_cell.angle_gamma   90.00
#
_symmetry.space_group_name_H-M   'P 1'
#
loop_
_entity.id
_entity.type
_entity.pdbx_description
1 polymer ?
#
loop_
_entity_poly.entity_id
_entity_poly.type
_entity_poly.pdbx_seq_one_letter_code
_entity_poly.pdbx_strand_id
1 'polypeptide(L)'
;MDFFFDQEQLLLRGQIRSWVEKNLLSGGKKEAATEEEARQLVKQLGQEGFIAYVVSQRFGGVRDNVQARDLCLLREELARGSALADTMFAMQALGSYPITIAGNEQQKSRYLPPIARGEAIAAFALTEPQAGSDISS
;
A
#
# COMPACT_ATOMS: atom_id res chain seq x y z
N MET A 1 17.75 -15.70 0.49
CA MET A 1 18.08 -16.29 -0.85
C MET A 1 17.48 -15.37 -1.88
N ASP A 2 18.32 -14.54 -2.55
CA ASP A 2 17.83 -13.38 -3.33
C ASP A 2 17.81 -13.63 -4.84
N PHE A 3 17.72 -14.92 -5.26
CA PHE A 3 17.79 -15.31 -6.67
C PHE A 3 16.63 -14.82 -7.56
N PHE A 4 15.59 -14.22 -6.95
CA PHE A 4 14.39 -13.81 -7.67
C PHE A 4 14.19 -12.30 -7.73
N PHE A 5 15.08 -11.52 -7.10
CA PHE A 5 14.98 -10.07 -7.03
C PHE A 5 16.05 -9.40 -7.89
N ASP A 6 15.64 -8.38 -8.66
CA ASP A 6 16.57 -7.50 -9.34
C ASP A 6 17.18 -6.49 -8.37
N GLN A 7 18.16 -5.70 -8.87
CA GLN A 7 18.85 -4.72 -8.03
C GLN A 7 17.93 -3.64 -7.47
N GLU A 8 16.93 -3.20 -8.23
CA GLU A 8 15.97 -2.18 -7.77
C GLU A 8 15.09 -2.72 -6.65
N GLN A 9 14.68 -3.98 -6.75
CA GLN A 9 13.91 -4.68 -5.71
C GLN A 9 14.72 -4.90 -4.43
N LEU A 10 16.01 -5.22 -4.56
CA LEU A 10 16.91 -5.33 -3.39
C LEU A 10 17.12 -3.98 -2.71
N LEU A 11 17.24 -2.90 -3.48
CA LEU A 11 17.32 -1.53 -2.94
C LEU A 11 16.02 -1.14 -2.24
N LEU A 12 14.86 -1.40 -2.86
CA LEU A 12 13.55 -1.17 -2.27
C LEU A 12 13.42 -1.90 -0.92
N ARG A 13 13.78 -3.18 -0.89
CA ARG A 13 13.77 -3.99 0.33
C ARG A 13 14.65 -3.39 1.42
N GLY A 14 15.85 -2.92 1.06
CA GLY A 14 16.75 -2.25 1.99
C GLY A 14 16.17 -0.95 2.56
N GLN A 15 15.54 -0.14 1.72
CA GLN A 15 14.91 1.12 2.11
C GLN A 15 13.75 0.90 3.08
N ILE A 16 12.79 0.04 2.72
CA ILE A 16 11.63 -0.24 3.59
C ILE A 16 12.06 -0.91 4.90
N ARG A 17 13.04 -1.82 4.86
CA ARG A 17 13.58 -2.45 6.06
C ARG A 17 14.16 -1.43 7.04
N SER A 18 15.01 -0.55 6.56
CA SER A 18 15.61 0.52 7.37
C SER A 18 14.55 1.46 7.95
N TRP A 19 13.53 1.79 7.16
CA TRP A 19 12.41 2.61 7.63
C TRP A 19 11.61 1.91 8.72
N VAL A 20 11.30 0.63 8.55
CA VAL A 20 10.58 -0.20 9.54
C VAL A 20 11.36 -0.30 10.85
N GLU A 21 12.65 -0.54 10.78
CA GLU A 21 13.52 -0.62 11.97
C GLU A 21 13.51 0.67 12.76
N LYS A 22 13.60 1.80 12.07
CA LYS A 22 13.61 3.13 12.68
C LYS A 22 12.26 3.54 13.25
N ASN A 23 11.16 3.26 12.54
CA ASN A 23 9.87 3.89 12.83
C ASN A 23 8.85 2.95 13.48
N LEU A 24 8.95 1.65 13.28
CA LEU A 24 7.97 0.68 13.78
C LEU A 24 8.49 -0.23 14.88
N LEU A 25 9.78 -0.61 14.85
CA LEU A 25 10.35 -1.54 15.84
C LEU A 25 10.86 -0.84 17.09
N SER A 26 11.14 0.46 17.04
CA SER A 26 11.61 1.25 18.18
C SER A 26 10.51 1.63 19.18
N GLY A 27 9.23 1.49 18.80
CA GLY A 27 8.07 1.73 19.66
C GLY A 27 7.57 0.42 20.28
N GLY A 28 7.38 0.38 21.61
CA GLY A 28 6.87 -0.81 22.32
C GLY A 28 5.51 -1.29 21.75
N LYS A 29 5.15 -2.55 22.04
CA LYS A 29 3.85 -3.12 21.64
C LYS A 29 2.70 -2.26 22.18
N LYS A 30 1.85 -1.76 21.30
CA LYS A 30 0.59 -1.10 21.64
C LYS A 30 -0.54 -2.13 21.61
N GLU A 31 -1.44 -2.07 22.60
CA GLU A 31 -2.54 -3.03 22.73
C GLU A 31 -3.63 -2.88 21.66
N ALA A 32 -3.86 -1.66 21.17
CA ALA A 32 -4.78 -1.39 20.07
C ALA A 32 -4.35 -0.13 19.31
N ALA A 33 -4.49 -0.16 17.99
CA ALA A 33 -4.22 0.99 17.14
C ALA A 33 -5.48 1.87 17.03
N THR A 34 -5.31 3.18 17.12
CA THR A 34 -6.39 4.15 16.91
C THR A 34 -6.56 4.46 15.43
N GLU A 35 -7.75 5.01 15.08
CA GLU A 35 -8.00 5.50 13.71
C GLU A 35 -7.01 6.57 13.29
N GLU A 36 -6.63 7.47 14.20
CA GLU A 36 -5.68 8.54 13.94
C GLU A 36 -4.27 7.99 13.65
N GLU A 37 -3.83 6.97 14.39
CA GLU A 37 -2.55 6.30 14.13
C GLU A 37 -2.52 5.62 12.76
N ALA A 38 -3.65 4.99 12.35
CA ALA A 38 -3.78 4.40 11.04
C ALA A 38 -3.70 5.46 9.92
N ARG A 39 -4.35 6.61 10.09
CA ARG A 39 -4.29 7.74 9.14
C ARG A 39 -2.88 8.32 9.05
N GLN A 40 -2.24 8.55 10.17
CA GLN A 40 -0.86 9.06 10.21
C GLN A 40 0.11 8.10 9.54
N LEU A 41 -0.07 6.82 9.75
CA LEU A 41 0.76 5.79 9.13
C LEU A 41 0.64 5.79 7.59
N VAL A 42 -0.58 5.89 7.06
CA VAL A 42 -0.79 6.04 5.60
C VAL A 42 -0.09 7.29 5.08
N LYS A 43 -0.22 8.41 5.79
CA LYS A 43 0.47 9.66 5.41
C LYS A 43 1.99 9.50 5.41
N GLN A 44 2.56 8.87 6.43
CA GLN A 44 4.00 8.62 6.50
C GLN A 44 4.47 7.71 5.37
N LEU A 45 3.78 6.60 5.11
CA LEU A 45 4.11 5.68 4.03
C LEU A 45 4.01 6.36 2.65
N GLY A 46 3.07 7.30 2.48
CA GLY A 46 2.95 8.12 1.27
C GLY A 46 4.10 9.12 1.13
N GLN A 47 4.49 9.80 2.20
CA GLN A 47 5.61 10.75 2.21
C GLN A 47 6.95 10.08 1.92
N GLU A 48 7.13 8.86 2.38
CA GLU A 48 8.32 8.04 2.08
C GLU A 48 8.28 7.40 0.67
N GLY A 49 7.18 7.58 -0.06
CA GLY A 49 7.01 7.08 -1.42
C GLY A 49 6.63 5.59 -1.52
N PHE A 50 6.40 4.90 -0.41
CA PHE A 50 6.07 3.47 -0.45
C PHE A 50 4.67 3.21 -1.03
N ILE A 51 3.69 4.09 -0.76
CA ILE A 51 2.36 3.95 -1.36
C ILE A 51 2.38 4.22 -2.87
N ALA A 52 3.34 4.97 -3.39
CA ALA A 52 3.47 5.20 -4.83
C ALA A 52 3.66 3.90 -5.65
N TYR A 53 4.03 2.79 -5.03
CA TYR A 53 4.12 1.48 -5.69
C TYR A 53 2.75 0.83 -5.98
N VAL A 54 1.64 1.32 -5.38
CA VAL A 54 0.29 0.80 -5.65
C VAL A 54 -0.41 1.51 -6.81
N VAL A 55 0.24 2.52 -7.40
CA VAL A 55 -0.30 3.35 -8.48
C VAL A 55 0.68 3.36 -9.66
N SER A 56 0.18 3.44 -10.90
CA SER A 56 1.04 3.56 -12.08
C SER A 56 1.73 4.93 -12.15
N GLN A 57 2.91 4.98 -12.77
CA GLN A 57 3.75 6.18 -12.93
C GLN A 57 2.97 7.36 -13.53
N ARG A 58 2.09 7.09 -14.49
CA ARG A 58 1.23 8.11 -15.12
C ARG A 58 0.41 8.91 -14.10
N PHE A 59 0.08 8.33 -12.95
CA PHE A 59 -0.74 8.93 -11.91
C PHE A 59 0.02 9.15 -10.60
N GLY A 60 1.35 9.28 -10.67
CA GLY A 60 2.20 9.58 -9.52
C GLY A 60 2.82 8.37 -8.84
N GLY A 61 2.74 7.20 -9.45
CA GLY A 61 3.43 5.99 -8.99
C GLY A 61 4.88 5.91 -9.43
N VAL A 62 5.53 4.81 -9.05
CA VAL A 62 6.95 4.54 -9.32
C VAL A 62 7.17 3.73 -10.60
N ARG A 63 6.25 2.82 -10.91
CA ARG A 63 6.34 1.91 -12.06
C ARG A 63 5.30 2.24 -13.10
N ASP A 64 5.56 1.92 -14.37
CA ASP A 64 4.56 2.03 -15.45
C ASP A 64 3.28 1.26 -15.11
N ASN A 65 3.45 0.07 -14.53
CA ASN A 65 2.37 -0.76 -14.02
C ASN A 65 2.67 -1.24 -12.60
N VAL A 66 1.64 -1.45 -11.80
CA VAL A 66 1.75 -2.03 -10.46
C VAL A 66 2.39 -3.42 -10.56
N GLN A 67 3.47 -3.64 -9.81
CA GLN A 67 4.23 -4.89 -9.80
C GLN A 67 3.92 -5.69 -8.53
N ALA A 68 3.34 -6.87 -8.67
CA ALA A 68 3.00 -7.73 -7.53
C ALA A 68 4.22 -8.03 -6.64
N ARG A 69 5.40 -8.18 -7.23
CA ARG A 69 6.63 -8.48 -6.52
C ARG A 69 7.09 -7.33 -5.62
N ASP A 70 6.99 -6.09 -6.10
CA ASP A 70 7.29 -4.90 -5.30
C ASP A 70 6.31 -4.79 -4.12
N LEU A 71 5.01 -5.06 -4.35
CA LEU A 71 4.01 -5.08 -3.29
C LEU A 71 4.29 -6.15 -2.24
N CYS A 72 4.69 -7.35 -2.65
CA CYS A 72 5.05 -8.43 -1.73
C CYS A 72 6.25 -8.06 -0.85
N LEU A 73 7.29 -7.45 -1.42
CA LEU A 73 8.46 -6.98 -0.68
C LEU A 73 8.10 -5.93 0.36
N LEU A 74 7.32 -4.93 -0.03
CA LEU A 74 6.87 -3.86 0.87
C LEU A 74 6.04 -4.45 2.01
N ARG A 75 5.09 -5.33 1.71
CA ARG A 75 4.24 -5.98 2.70
C ARG A 75 5.02 -6.87 3.66
N GLU A 76 5.97 -7.68 3.16
CA GLU A 76 6.82 -8.54 4.00
C GLU A 76 7.56 -7.72 5.07
N GLU A 77 8.20 -6.63 4.67
CA GLU A 77 8.95 -5.79 5.61
C GLU A 77 8.03 -4.97 6.54
N LEU A 78 6.91 -4.47 6.04
CA LEU A 78 5.93 -3.78 6.89
C LEU A 78 5.33 -4.71 7.94
N ALA A 79 4.93 -5.93 7.55
CA ALA A 79 4.37 -6.93 8.47
C ALA A 79 5.37 -7.34 9.55
N ARG A 80 6.67 -7.37 9.25
CA ARG A 80 7.73 -7.62 10.23
C ARG A 80 7.74 -6.59 11.36
N GLY A 81 7.41 -5.33 11.05
CA GLY A 81 7.39 -4.24 12.03
C GLY A 81 6.03 -3.99 12.67
N SER A 82 4.96 -4.09 11.91
CA SER A 82 3.61 -3.78 12.37
C SER A 82 2.55 -4.39 11.46
N ALA A 83 1.65 -5.21 12.04
CA ALA A 83 0.49 -5.72 11.33
C ALA A 83 -0.44 -4.59 10.83
N LEU A 84 -0.55 -3.49 11.58
CA LEU A 84 -1.29 -2.31 11.15
C LEU A 84 -0.67 -1.70 9.88
N ALA A 85 0.66 -1.57 9.84
CA ALA A 85 1.35 -0.98 8.68
C ALA A 85 1.13 -1.81 7.41
N ASP A 86 1.25 -3.14 7.51
CA ASP A 86 0.92 -4.05 6.40
C ASP A 86 -0.53 -3.91 5.97
N THR A 87 -1.47 -3.92 6.94
CA THR A 87 -2.89 -3.77 6.64
C THR A 87 -3.21 -2.45 5.95
N MET A 88 -2.67 -1.33 6.45
CA MET A 88 -2.92 -0.02 5.84
C MET A 88 -2.34 0.06 4.43
N PHE A 89 -1.13 -0.44 4.21
CA PHE A 89 -0.53 -0.52 2.88
C PHE A 89 -1.35 -1.42 1.93
N ALA A 90 -1.74 -2.61 2.39
CA ALA A 90 -2.55 -3.54 1.61
C ALA A 90 -3.91 -2.94 1.20
N MET A 91 -4.55 -2.20 2.11
CA MET A 91 -5.83 -1.53 1.81
C MET A 91 -5.67 -0.42 0.78
N GLN A 92 -4.55 0.33 0.78
CA GLN A 92 -4.29 1.30 -0.29
C GLN A 92 -4.17 0.60 -1.66
N ALA A 93 -3.46 -0.52 -1.73
CA ALA A 93 -3.34 -1.31 -2.95
C ALA A 93 -4.70 -1.86 -3.41
N LEU A 94 -5.42 -2.51 -2.49
CA LEU A 94 -6.70 -3.16 -2.78
C LEU A 94 -7.78 -2.16 -3.22
N GLY A 95 -7.87 -1.00 -2.55
CA GLY A 95 -8.88 0.02 -2.85
C GLY A 95 -8.57 0.86 -4.10
N SER A 96 -7.28 1.04 -4.45
CA SER A 96 -6.88 1.80 -5.65
C SER A 96 -6.88 0.97 -6.93
N TYR A 97 -6.66 -0.34 -6.83
CA TYR A 97 -6.49 -1.19 -8.01
C TYR A 97 -7.72 -1.28 -8.92
N PRO A 98 -8.97 -1.38 -8.42
CA PRO A 98 -10.16 -1.31 -9.26
C PRO A 98 -10.25 0.01 -10.05
N ILE A 99 -9.86 1.14 -9.46
CA ILE A 99 -9.79 2.42 -10.17
C ILE A 99 -8.72 2.36 -11.27
N THR A 100 -7.58 1.74 -10.98
CA THR A 100 -6.49 1.58 -11.95
C THR A 100 -6.91 0.77 -13.18
N ILE A 101 -7.63 -0.35 -13.00
CA ILE A 101 -8.00 -1.24 -14.11
C ILE A 101 -9.28 -0.81 -14.83
N ALA A 102 -10.30 -0.33 -14.12
CA ALA A 102 -11.64 -0.09 -14.64
C ALA A 102 -12.08 1.38 -14.64
N GLY A 103 -11.37 2.26 -13.93
CA GLY A 103 -11.68 3.69 -13.89
C GLY A 103 -11.45 4.37 -15.22
N ASN A 104 -12.28 5.37 -15.57
CA ASN A 104 -12.00 6.26 -16.69
C ASN A 104 -10.88 7.25 -16.34
N GLU A 105 -10.36 8.00 -17.34
CA GLU A 105 -9.25 8.94 -17.15
C GLU A 105 -9.52 10.01 -16.09
N GLN A 106 -10.76 10.51 -16.03
CA GLN A 106 -11.13 11.51 -15.03
C GLN A 106 -11.09 10.93 -13.60
N GLN A 107 -11.58 9.71 -13.41
CA GLN A 107 -11.53 9.00 -12.13
C GLN A 107 -10.08 8.71 -11.73
N LYS A 108 -9.27 8.17 -12.64
CA LYS A 108 -7.85 7.88 -12.40
C LYS A 108 -7.09 9.15 -12.00
N SER A 109 -7.22 10.21 -12.77
CA SER A 109 -6.54 11.49 -12.52
C SER A 109 -7.00 12.17 -11.21
N ARG A 110 -8.24 11.94 -10.79
CA ARG A 110 -8.78 12.50 -9.55
C ARG A 110 -8.35 11.75 -8.31
N TYR A 111 -8.36 10.41 -8.34
CA TYR A 111 -8.22 9.60 -7.14
C TYR A 111 -6.83 9.00 -6.94
N LEU A 112 -6.14 8.57 -8.00
CA LEU A 112 -4.88 7.86 -7.86
C LEU A 112 -3.73 8.74 -7.33
N PRO A 113 -3.52 9.99 -7.79
CA PRO A 113 -2.43 10.81 -7.29
C PRO A 113 -2.48 11.10 -5.77
N PRO A 114 -3.61 11.49 -5.17
CA PRO A 114 -3.66 11.69 -3.72
C PRO A 114 -3.51 10.38 -2.94
N ILE A 115 -3.92 9.23 -3.48
CA ILE A 115 -3.65 7.92 -2.87
C ILE A 115 -2.14 7.65 -2.87
N ALA A 116 -1.45 7.83 -4.00
CA ALA A 116 0.00 7.61 -4.10
C ALA A 116 0.80 8.42 -3.07
N ARG A 117 0.34 9.64 -2.75
CA ARG A 117 0.97 10.52 -1.75
C ARG A 117 0.53 10.28 -0.30
N GLY A 118 -0.38 9.33 -0.06
CA GLY A 118 -0.94 9.09 1.28
C GLY A 118 -1.84 10.21 1.80
N GLU A 119 -2.36 11.07 0.92
CA GLU A 119 -3.29 12.16 1.22
C GLU A 119 -4.74 11.70 1.24
N ALA A 120 -5.04 10.61 0.53
CA ALA A 120 -6.34 9.97 0.49
C ALA A 120 -6.23 8.50 0.90
N ILE A 121 -7.21 8.05 1.67
CA ILE A 121 -7.31 6.64 2.08
C ILE A 121 -8.26 5.93 1.13
N ALA A 122 -7.76 4.88 0.47
CA ALA A 122 -8.56 3.99 -0.35
C ALA A 122 -9.22 2.92 0.52
N ALA A 123 -10.42 2.52 0.14
CA ALA A 123 -11.17 1.43 0.76
C ALA A 123 -11.76 0.53 -0.29
N PHE A 124 -12.04 -0.72 0.08
CA PHE A 124 -12.64 -1.70 -0.78
C PHE A 124 -13.88 -2.29 -0.11
N ALA A 125 -15.04 -2.09 -0.69
CA ALA A 125 -16.32 -2.61 -0.22
C ALA A 125 -16.98 -3.38 -1.35
N LEU A 126 -16.99 -4.72 -1.25
CA LEU A 126 -17.48 -5.62 -2.29
C LEU A 126 -18.72 -6.39 -1.88
N THR A 127 -18.87 -6.67 -0.58
CA THR A 127 -19.98 -7.46 -0.07
C THR A 127 -21.32 -6.75 -0.28
N GLU A 128 -22.29 -7.47 -0.85
CA GLU A 128 -23.66 -7.03 -1.03
C GLU A 128 -24.62 -7.89 -0.19
N PRO A 129 -25.90 -7.46 0.01
CA PRO A 129 -26.85 -8.25 0.82
C PRO A 129 -27.03 -9.70 0.37
N GLN A 130 -26.90 -9.96 -0.94
CA GLN A 130 -27.07 -11.29 -1.54
C GLN A 130 -25.75 -11.97 -1.91
N ALA A 131 -24.63 -11.24 -1.91
CA ALA A 131 -23.34 -11.72 -2.37
C ALA A 131 -22.24 -11.44 -1.35
N GLY A 132 -21.73 -12.50 -0.72
CA GLY A 132 -20.59 -12.46 0.19
C GLY A 132 -19.36 -13.13 -0.42
N SER A 133 -19.00 -14.32 0.06
CA SER A 133 -17.86 -15.09 -0.48
C SER A 133 -18.07 -15.52 -1.93
N ASP A 134 -19.30 -15.80 -2.32
CA ASP A 134 -19.69 -15.95 -3.72
C ASP A 134 -20.18 -14.60 -4.26
N ILE A 135 -19.26 -13.90 -4.95
CA ILE A 135 -19.50 -12.57 -5.52
C ILE A 135 -20.17 -12.63 -6.90
N SER A 136 -20.37 -13.82 -7.44
CA SER A 136 -20.97 -14.03 -8.77
C SER A 136 -22.44 -14.45 -8.72
N SER A 137 -22.99 -14.69 -7.55
CA SER A 137 -24.38 -15.13 -7.33
C SER A 137 -25.37 -13.98 -7.45
#